data_628d6cd7c8a6b4e0fb515b538f62dc11
#
_entry.id   628d6cd7c8a6b4e0fb515b538f62dc11
#
_cell.length_a   1.000
_cell.length_b   1.000
_cell.length_c   1.000
_cell.angle_alpha   90.00
_cell.angle_beta   90.00
_cell.angle_gamma   90.00
#
_symmetry.space_group_name_H-M   'P 1'
#
loop_
_entity.id
_entity.type
_entity.pdbx_description
1 polymer ?
#
loop_
_entity_poly.entity_id
_entity_poly.type
_entity_poly.pdbx_seq_one_letter_code
_entity_poly.pdbx_strand_id
1 'polypeptide(L)'
;MAGSGTAHLRPADDVLLRVENLVVDFPAGRGRKVSAVSNISFDIAPGETLGLVGESGCGKSTTGKAIMQLPRPTRGEVVLEGTNLAGLSGESLRRTRPRLQMIFQDPISSLNPRRTVADIVEEPLKIWGIGTPEERRKKVEEVLTAVGIDPVAASERRPHEFSGGQCQRNSIARAVITDPEVIICDEPVSALDVSVQAQILNLLEDMKERYGLTLVFVAHDLAVVKNVSDRVAVMYLGKMCEIGAPDDLYARPTHPYTAALLSAIPIPDPEVDVDAEHHVGGELPSPINPPSGCRFRTRCPRAEELCAQVEPQMQPVADGGSHFVACHFPLQPVEPGETAVGAPAAE
;
A
#
# COMPACT_ATOMS: atom_id res chain seq x y z
N MET A 1 13.17 3.39 -22.45
CA MET A 1 12.44 4.15 -21.43
C MET A 1 12.87 3.58 -20.09
N ALA A 2 13.46 4.41 -19.24
CA ALA A 2 13.95 3.96 -17.95
C ALA A 2 12.75 3.84 -16.99
N GLY A 3 12.53 2.68 -16.45
CA GLY A 3 11.58 2.38 -15.37
C GLY A 3 12.29 1.58 -14.30
N SER A 4 11.64 1.31 -13.17
CA SER A 4 12.23 0.51 -12.09
C SER A 4 12.54 -0.94 -12.49
N GLY A 5 12.30 -1.33 -13.76
CA GLY A 5 12.48 -2.69 -14.26
C GLY A 5 11.33 -3.62 -13.88
N THR A 6 11.42 -4.86 -14.32
CA THR A 6 10.39 -5.90 -14.14
C THR A 6 10.96 -7.22 -13.62
N ALA A 7 12.23 -7.25 -13.21
CA ALA A 7 12.92 -8.48 -12.79
C ALA A 7 12.28 -9.15 -11.56
N HIS A 8 11.56 -8.38 -10.75
CA HIS A 8 10.85 -8.83 -9.55
C HIS A 8 9.43 -9.35 -9.79
N LEU A 9 8.95 -9.29 -11.05
CA LEU A 9 7.62 -9.79 -11.39
C LEU A 9 7.64 -11.30 -11.52
N ARG A 10 6.64 -11.94 -10.93
CA ARG A 10 6.40 -13.38 -11.02
C ARG A 10 5.80 -13.76 -12.39
N PRO A 11 5.76 -15.05 -12.78
CA PRO A 11 5.00 -15.50 -13.95
C PRO A 11 3.54 -15.04 -13.90
N ALA A 12 2.94 -14.79 -15.08
CA ALA A 12 1.58 -14.24 -15.14
C ALA A 12 0.52 -15.18 -14.54
N ASP A 13 0.72 -16.48 -14.63
CA ASP A 13 -0.20 -17.51 -14.14
C ASP A 13 -0.23 -17.61 -12.60
N ASP A 14 0.79 -17.05 -11.92
CA ASP A 14 0.92 -17.09 -10.46
C ASP A 14 0.36 -15.84 -9.77
N VAL A 15 -0.21 -14.89 -10.53
CA VAL A 15 -0.62 -13.59 -10.00
C VAL A 15 -2.09 -13.27 -10.28
N LEU A 16 -2.76 -12.69 -9.30
CA LEU A 16 -4.12 -12.18 -9.41
C LEU A 16 -4.16 -10.78 -10.01
N LEU A 17 -3.31 -9.89 -9.49
CA LEU A 17 -3.21 -8.50 -9.93
C LEU A 17 -1.78 -8.20 -10.38
N ARG A 18 -1.64 -7.65 -11.57
CA ARG A 18 -0.35 -7.19 -12.11
C ARG A 18 -0.45 -5.74 -12.54
N VAL A 19 0.51 -4.96 -12.12
CA VAL A 19 0.70 -3.56 -12.50
C VAL A 19 2.01 -3.47 -13.26
N GLU A 20 1.97 -2.99 -14.52
CA GLU A 20 3.17 -2.86 -15.34
C GLU A 20 3.33 -1.44 -15.88
N ASN A 21 4.53 -0.88 -15.68
CA ASN A 21 4.94 0.41 -16.20
C ASN A 21 3.94 1.55 -15.90
N LEU A 22 3.34 1.51 -14.71
CA LEU A 22 2.29 2.43 -14.30
C LEU A 22 2.83 3.86 -14.20
N VAL A 23 2.19 4.80 -14.89
CA VAL A 23 2.46 6.23 -14.83
C VAL A 23 1.19 6.98 -14.55
N VAL A 24 1.24 7.89 -13.58
CA VAL A 24 0.16 8.81 -13.26
C VAL A 24 0.71 10.23 -13.17
N ASP A 25 0.34 11.06 -14.12
CA ASP A 25 0.70 12.46 -14.20
C ASP A 25 -0.53 13.35 -13.98
N PHE A 26 -0.40 14.39 -13.17
CA PHE A 26 -1.44 15.41 -12.98
C PHE A 26 -0.99 16.74 -13.57
N PRO A 27 -1.87 17.52 -14.22
CA PRO A 27 -1.53 18.84 -14.72
C PRO A 27 -1.23 19.80 -13.55
N ALA A 28 -0.12 20.54 -13.64
CA ALA A 28 0.32 21.51 -12.62
C ALA A 28 0.30 22.97 -13.15
N GLY A 29 -0.45 23.25 -14.21
CA GLY A 29 -0.53 24.56 -14.84
C GLY A 29 0.73 24.93 -15.65
N ARG A 30 0.60 25.89 -16.57
CA ARG A 30 1.70 26.40 -17.43
C ARG A 30 2.47 25.31 -18.17
N GLY A 31 1.80 24.25 -18.64
CA GLY A 31 2.43 23.11 -19.34
C GLY A 31 3.26 22.17 -18.45
N ARG A 32 3.33 22.41 -17.12
CA ARG A 32 4.00 21.53 -16.16
C ARG A 32 3.06 20.42 -15.69
N LYS A 33 3.66 19.34 -15.19
CA LYS A 33 2.93 18.20 -14.62
C LYS A 33 3.60 17.70 -13.35
N VAL A 34 2.80 17.18 -12.44
CA VAL A 34 3.23 16.41 -11.27
C VAL A 34 3.30 14.95 -11.68
N SER A 35 4.47 14.35 -11.63
CA SER A 35 4.66 12.92 -11.89
C SER A 35 4.50 12.15 -10.57
N ALA A 36 3.25 11.89 -10.21
CA ALA A 36 2.92 11.25 -8.93
C ALA A 36 3.33 9.77 -8.88
N VAL A 37 3.20 9.06 -10.01
CA VAL A 37 3.67 7.68 -10.20
C VAL A 37 4.44 7.62 -11.52
N SER A 38 5.63 7.05 -11.50
CA SER A 38 6.59 7.18 -12.60
C SER A 38 7.18 5.83 -13.01
N ASN A 39 6.40 5.08 -13.78
CA ASN A 39 6.84 3.83 -14.37
C ASN A 39 7.23 2.79 -13.31
N ILE A 40 6.28 2.44 -12.45
CA ILE A 40 6.42 1.37 -11.47
C ILE A 40 5.74 0.09 -11.96
N SER A 41 6.29 -1.04 -11.53
CA SER A 41 5.72 -2.36 -11.80
C SER A 41 5.72 -3.18 -10.52
N PHE A 42 4.69 -3.99 -10.31
CA PHE A 42 4.59 -4.98 -9.24
C PHE A 42 3.45 -5.95 -9.52
N ASP A 43 3.42 -7.03 -8.79
CA ASP A 43 2.37 -8.03 -8.87
C ASP A 43 1.92 -8.48 -7.48
N ILE A 44 0.77 -9.16 -7.42
CA ILE A 44 0.20 -9.68 -6.18
C ILE A 44 -0.44 -11.04 -6.49
N ALA A 45 -0.07 -12.08 -5.72
CA ALA A 45 -0.66 -13.41 -5.81
C ALA A 45 -2.05 -13.45 -5.16
N PRO A 46 -2.89 -14.44 -5.50
CA PRO A 46 -4.14 -14.65 -4.77
C PRO A 46 -3.91 -14.84 -3.27
N GLY A 47 -4.67 -14.13 -2.43
CA GLY A 47 -4.57 -14.20 -0.98
C GLY A 47 -3.37 -13.48 -0.36
N GLU A 48 -2.50 -12.86 -1.16
CA GLU A 48 -1.33 -12.10 -0.69
C GLU A 48 -1.72 -10.71 -0.20
N THR A 49 -1.03 -10.22 0.83
CA THR A 49 -1.03 -8.81 1.24
C THR A 49 0.27 -8.15 0.81
N LEU A 50 0.20 -7.22 -0.15
CA LEU A 50 1.33 -6.37 -0.52
C LEU A 50 1.28 -5.05 0.26
N GLY A 51 2.24 -4.83 1.15
CA GLY A 51 2.45 -3.56 1.82
C GLY A 51 3.13 -2.54 0.90
N LEU A 52 2.54 -1.37 0.73
CA LEU A 52 3.11 -0.28 -0.06
C LEU A 52 3.47 0.87 0.87
N VAL A 53 4.77 1.10 1.08
CA VAL A 53 5.29 2.03 2.08
C VAL A 53 6.16 3.13 1.49
N GLY A 54 6.37 4.20 2.26
CA GLY A 54 7.21 5.35 1.90
C GLY A 54 6.69 6.65 2.52
N GLU A 55 7.46 7.73 2.39
CA GLU A 55 7.10 9.05 2.91
C GLU A 55 5.76 9.56 2.36
N SER A 56 5.11 10.46 3.11
CA SER A 56 3.88 11.12 2.64
C SER A 56 4.14 11.86 1.31
N GLY A 57 3.19 11.76 0.36
CA GLY A 57 3.33 12.38 -0.95
C GLY A 57 4.21 11.62 -1.95
N CYS A 58 4.76 10.45 -1.62
CA CYS A 58 5.58 9.66 -2.56
C CYS A 58 4.79 8.92 -3.66
N GLY A 59 3.44 8.95 -3.65
CA GLY A 59 2.60 8.39 -4.70
C GLY A 59 1.82 7.13 -4.35
N LYS A 60 1.88 6.62 -3.11
CA LYS A 60 1.21 5.38 -2.67
C LYS A 60 -0.31 5.38 -2.91
N SER A 61 -1.01 6.35 -2.32
CA SER A 61 -2.48 6.49 -2.49
C SER A 61 -2.87 6.72 -3.95
N THR A 62 -2.02 7.41 -4.72
CA THR A 62 -2.23 7.59 -6.16
C THR A 62 -2.10 6.27 -6.90
N THR A 63 -1.14 5.41 -6.52
CA THR A 63 -0.98 4.06 -7.07
C THR A 63 -2.23 3.22 -6.79
N GLY A 64 -2.69 3.17 -5.54
CA GLY A 64 -3.92 2.46 -5.17
C GLY A 64 -5.14 2.93 -5.97
N LYS A 65 -5.34 4.23 -6.06
CA LYS A 65 -6.45 4.82 -6.85
C LYS A 65 -6.31 4.54 -8.35
N ALA A 66 -5.10 4.54 -8.89
CA ALA A 66 -4.87 4.22 -10.31
C ALA A 66 -5.16 2.76 -10.64
N ILE A 67 -4.91 1.82 -9.73
CA ILE A 67 -5.36 0.42 -9.85
C ILE A 67 -6.88 0.38 -10.00
N MET A 68 -7.62 1.17 -9.23
CA MET A 68 -9.08 1.32 -9.33
C MET A 68 -9.54 2.07 -10.58
N GLN A 69 -8.62 2.54 -11.44
CA GLN A 69 -8.90 3.44 -12.57
C GLN A 69 -9.53 4.79 -12.13
N LEU A 70 -9.09 5.34 -10.97
CA LEU A 70 -9.58 6.58 -10.34
C LEU A 70 -8.42 7.42 -9.75
N PRO A 71 -7.65 8.16 -10.58
CA PRO A 71 -7.78 8.40 -12.02
C PRO A 71 -7.28 7.22 -12.87
N ARG A 72 -7.63 7.25 -14.15
CA ARG A 72 -7.02 6.32 -15.12
C ARG A 72 -5.52 6.61 -15.21
N PRO A 73 -4.68 5.57 -15.31
CA PRO A 73 -3.26 5.74 -15.59
C PRO A 73 -3.02 6.59 -16.82
N THR A 74 -2.00 7.42 -16.79
CA THR A 74 -1.51 8.15 -17.98
C THR A 74 -0.88 7.19 -18.98
N ARG A 75 -0.18 6.15 -18.46
CA ARG A 75 0.41 5.04 -19.21
C ARG A 75 0.55 3.83 -18.30
N GLY A 76 0.84 2.68 -18.91
CA GLY A 76 1.01 1.41 -18.22
C GLY A 76 -0.28 0.60 -18.17
N GLU A 77 -0.19 -0.55 -17.56
CA GLU A 77 -1.25 -1.54 -17.51
C GLU A 77 -1.58 -1.95 -16.08
N VAL A 78 -2.84 -2.27 -15.87
CA VAL A 78 -3.35 -2.89 -14.64
C VAL A 78 -4.14 -4.12 -15.09
N VAL A 79 -3.61 -5.29 -14.82
CA VAL A 79 -4.19 -6.56 -15.25
C VAL A 79 -4.73 -7.30 -14.03
N LEU A 80 -6.02 -7.59 -14.03
CA LEU A 80 -6.71 -8.40 -13.03
C LEU A 80 -7.15 -9.71 -13.70
N GLU A 81 -6.66 -10.85 -13.23
CA GLU A 81 -6.93 -12.17 -13.85
C GLU A 81 -6.85 -12.13 -15.38
N GLY A 82 -5.72 -11.69 -15.91
CA GLY A 82 -5.51 -11.62 -17.37
C GLY A 82 -6.28 -10.50 -18.09
N THR A 83 -7.15 -9.76 -17.42
CA THR A 83 -7.92 -8.65 -18.02
C THR A 83 -7.26 -7.31 -17.75
N ASN A 84 -6.79 -6.62 -18.79
CA ASN A 84 -6.22 -5.27 -18.67
C ASN A 84 -7.32 -4.23 -18.45
N LEU A 85 -7.40 -3.70 -17.22
CA LEU A 85 -8.40 -2.71 -16.80
C LEU A 85 -8.22 -1.35 -17.48
N ALA A 86 -6.98 -0.97 -17.79
CA ALA A 86 -6.68 0.31 -18.45
C ALA A 86 -7.28 0.38 -19.87
N GLY A 87 -7.45 -0.76 -20.52
CA GLY A 87 -8.08 -0.87 -21.82
C GLY A 87 -9.63 -0.87 -21.78
N LEU A 88 -10.24 -1.07 -20.61
CA LEU A 88 -11.69 -1.12 -20.46
C LEU A 88 -12.32 0.27 -20.40
N SER A 89 -13.58 0.38 -20.82
CA SER A 89 -14.35 1.64 -20.73
C SER A 89 -15.83 1.36 -20.52
N GLY A 90 -16.57 2.39 -20.08
CA GLY A 90 -18.02 2.32 -19.92
C GLY A 90 -18.48 1.12 -19.10
N GLU A 91 -19.39 0.34 -19.64
CA GLU A 91 -20.02 -0.79 -18.95
C GLU A 91 -19.03 -1.94 -18.67
N SER A 92 -18.03 -2.18 -19.52
CA SER A 92 -17.03 -3.23 -19.30
C SER A 92 -16.17 -2.93 -18.05
N LEU A 93 -15.70 -1.69 -17.89
CA LEU A 93 -15.01 -1.27 -16.68
C LEU A 93 -15.95 -1.27 -15.46
N ARG A 94 -17.20 -0.85 -15.65
CA ARG A 94 -18.19 -0.85 -14.57
C ARG A 94 -18.37 -2.26 -13.99
N ARG A 95 -18.45 -3.30 -14.80
CA ARG A 95 -18.62 -4.70 -14.35
C ARG A 95 -17.44 -5.27 -13.58
N THR A 96 -16.24 -4.71 -13.70
CA THR A 96 -15.07 -5.15 -12.91
C THR A 96 -14.98 -4.50 -11.54
N ARG A 97 -15.69 -3.37 -11.31
CA ARG A 97 -15.60 -2.62 -10.04
C ARG A 97 -16.05 -3.38 -8.80
N PRO A 98 -17.05 -4.29 -8.81
CA PRO A 98 -17.37 -5.12 -7.63
C PRO A 98 -16.20 -5.99 -7.18
N ARG A 99 -15.32 -6.41 -8.10
CA ARG A 99 -14.17 -7.27 -7.84
C ARG A 99 -12.98 -6.53 -7.21
N LEU A 100 -12.92 -5.20 -7.40
CA LEU A 100 -11.92 -4.32 -6.78
C LEU A 100 -12.62 -3.30 -5.90
N GLN A 101 -12.29 -3.30 -4.62
CA GLN A 101 -12.86 -2.36 -3.65
C GLN A 101 -11.76 -1.56 -2.96
N MET A 102 -12.15 -0.47 -2.28
CA MET A 102 -11.20 0.40 -1.59
C MET A 102 -11.73 0.81 -0.23
N ILE A 103 -10.86 0.70 0.77
CA ILE A 103 -11.03 1.28 2.10
C ILE A 103 -10.22 2.59 2.11
N PHE A 104 -10.90 3.71 2.37
CA PHE A 104 -10.30 5.04 2.31
C PHE A 104 -9.67 5.46 3.64
N GLN A 105 -8.71 6.37 3.58
CA GLN A 105 -7.96 6.91 4.70
C GLN A 105 -8.85 7.55 5.78
N ASP A 106 -9.88 8.30 5.39
CA ASP A 106 -10.84 8.88 6.32
C ASP A 106 -12.17 8.11 6.26
N PRO A 107 -12.44 7.26 7.27
CA PRO A 107 -13.66 6.47 7.28
C PRO A 107 -14.93 7.34 7.37
N ILE A 108 -14.87 8.47 8.09
CA ILE A 108 -16.06 9.31 8.34
C ILE A 108 -16.48 10.00 7.05
N SER A 109 -15.55 10.66 6.36
CA SER A 109 -15.84 11.36 5.10
C SER A 109 -16.19 10.42 3.95
N SER A 110 -15.77 9.14 4.03
CA SER A 110 -16.07 8.13 3.03
C SER A 110 -17.51 7.60 3.09
N LEU A 111 -18.21 7.80 4.20
CA LEU A 111 -19.58 7.33 4.44
C LEU A 111 -20.59 8.46 4.23
N ASN A 112 -21.74 8.17 3.61
CA ASN A 112 -22.78 9.16 3.40
C ASN A 112 -23.45 9.51 4.75
N PRO A 113 -23.30 10.76 5.26
CA PRO A 113 -23.78 11.13 6.60
C PRO A 113 -25.32 11.19 6.72
N ARG A 114 -26.03 11.10 5.59
CA ARG A 114 -27.50 11.20 5.55
C ARG A 114 -28.21 9.84 5.60
N ARG A 115 -27.46 8.74 5.41
CA ARG A 115 -27.99 7.37 5.41
C ARG A 115 -27.65 6.65 6.70
N THR A 116 -28.42 5.61 7.03
CA THR A 116 -28.06 4.68 8.09
C THR A 116 -26.86 3.82 7.66
N VAL A 117 -26.15 3.24 8.62
CA VAL A 117 -25.00 2.38 8.34
C VAL A 117 -25.41 1.15 7.53
N ALA A 118 -26.53 0.51 7.88
CA ALA A 118 -27.04 -0.62 7.11
C ALA A 118 -27.34 -0.24 5.65
N ASP A 119 -27.96 0.91 5.41
CA ASP A 119 -28.19 1.40 4.04
C ASP A 119 -26.90 1.62 3.25
N ILE A 120 -25.84 2.15 3.91
CA ILE A 120 -24.52 2.38 3.29
C ILE A 120 -23.86 1.06 2.91
N VAL A 121 -23.95 0.05 3.79
CA VAL A 121 -23.36 -1.28 3.52
C VAL A 121 -24.16 -2.02 2.43
N GLU A 122 -25.49 -1.85 2.38
CA GLU A 122 -26.34 -2.45 1.34
C GLU A 122 -26.20 -1.78 -0.04
N GLU A 123 -25.82 -0.50 -0.07
CA GLU A 123 -25.82 0.31 -1.30
C GLU A 123 -25.04 -0.31 -2.47
N PRO A 124 -23.83 -0.89 -2.28
CA PRO A 124 -23.13 -1.57 -3.36
C PRO A 124 -23.94 -2.71 -3.99
N LEU A 125 -24.63 -3.52 -3.18
CA LEU A 125 -25.47 -4.61 -3.69
C LEU A 125 -26.65 -4.08 -4.54
N LYS A 126 -27.25 -2.96 -4.11
CA LYS A 126 -28.31 -2.28 -4.89
C LYS A 126 -27.79 -1.73 -6.21
N ILE A 127 -26.64 -1.07 -6.21
CA ILE A 127 -26.03 -0.46 -7.41
C ILE A 127 -25.69 -1.53 -8.46
N TRP A 128 -25.19 -2.68 -8.02
CA TRP A 128 -24.78 -3.76 -8.90
C TRP A 128 -25.90 -4.77 -9.22
N GLY A 129 -27.07 -4.62 -8.58
CA GLY A 129 -28.20 -5.54 -8.80
C GLY A 129 -27.96 -6.95 -8.26
N ILE A 130 -27.14 -7.08 -7.21
CA ILE A 130 -26.78 -8.36 -6.58
C ILE A 130 -27.89 -8.76 -5.61
N GLY A 131 -28.48 -9.94 -5.78
CA GLY A 131 -29.47 -10.55 -4.90
C GLY A 131 -30.83 -9.84 -4.84
N THR A 132 -31.80 -10.52 -4.25
CA THR A 132 -33.11 -9.99 -3.89
C THR A 132 -33.02 -9.07 -2.65
N PRO A 133 -34.06 -8.27 -2.34
CA PRO A 133 -34.05 -7.45 -1.13
C PRO A 133 -33.86 -8.25 0.16
N GLU A 134 -34.38 -9.48 0.23
CA GLU A 134 -34.25 -10.36 1.42
C GLU A 134 -32.82 -10.89 1.54
N GLU A 135 -32.24 -11.37 0.44
CA GLU A 135 -30.86 -11.84 0.40
C GLU A 135 -29.88 -10.72 0.77
N ARG A 136 -30.09 -9.50 0.26
CA ARG A 136 -29.28 -8.32 0.62
C ARG A 136 -29.32 -8.04 2.11
N ARG A 137 -30.51 -8.01 2.70
CA ARG A 137 -30.67 -7.75 4.13
C ARG A 137 -29.91 -8.78 4.96
N LYS A 138 -30.09 -10.08 4.64
CA LYS A 138 -29.37 -11.16 5.30
C LYS A 138 -27.86 -11.00 5.19
N LYS A 139 -27.35 -10.70 4.00
CA LYS A 139 -25.92 -10.49 3.76
C LYS A 139 -25.38 -9.27 4.51
N VAL A 140 -26.14 -8.18 4.60
CA VAL A 140 -25.78 -6.99 5.40
C VAL A 140 -25.67 -7.35 6.88
N GLU A 141 -26.63 -8.08 7.44
CA GLU A 141 -26.60 -8.54 8.83
C GLU A 141 -25.38 -9.46 9.10
N GLU A 142 -25.09 -10.39 8.19
CA GLU A 142 -23.93 -11.28 8.28
C GLU A 142 -22.61 -10.52 8.26
N VAL A 143 -22.45 -9.57 7.35
CA VAL A 143 -21.22 -8.78 7.21
C VAL A 143 -21.04 -7.80 8.38
N LEU A 144 -22.11 -7.12 8.81
CA LEU A 144 -22.07 -6.23 9.99
C LEU A 144 -21.65 -6.99 11.23
N THR A 145 -22.23 -8.18 11.44
CA THR A 145 -21.86 -9.06 12.55
C THR A 145 -20.39 -9.49 12.46
N ALA A 146 -19.92 -9.82 11.26
CA ALA A 146 -18.53 -10.23 11.03
C ALA A 146 -17.52 -9.12 11.37
N VAL A 147 -17.86 -7.85 11.10
CA VAL A 147 -17.01 -6.71 11.48
C VAL A 147 -17.23 -6.24 12.92
N GLY A 148 -18.08 -6.91 13.70
CA GLY A 148 -18.36 -6.59 15.10
C GLY A 148 -19.24 -5.35 15.29
N ILE A 149 -20.16 -5.09 14.37
CA ILE A 149 -21.18 -4.03 14.45
C ILE A 149 -22.55 -4.70 14.67
N ASP A 150 -23.31 -4.21 15.63
CA ASP A 150 -24.68 -4.65 15.85
C ASP A 150 -25.58 -4.23 14.67
N PRO A 151 -26.20 -5.20 13.95
CA PRO A 151 -27.06 -4.90 12.80
C PRO A 151 -28.29 -4.05 13.15
N VAL A 152 -28.82 -4.16 14.37
CA VAL A 152 -29.96 -3.35 14.83
C VAL A 152 -29.53 -1.90 14.95
N ALA A 153 -28.43 -1.62 15.65
CA ALA A 153 -27.87 -0.29 15.76
C ALA A 153 -27.51 0.31 14.39
N ALA A 154 -26.95 -0.52 13.48
CA ALA A 154 -26.60 -0.10 12.12
C ALA A 154 -27.82 0.29 11.28
N SER A 155 -28.99 -0.32 11.50
CA SER A 155 -30.24 -0.02 10.79
C SER A 155 -30.87 1.32 11.23
N GLU A 156 -30.59 1.77 12.45
CA GLU A 156 -31.20 2.95 13.05
C GLU A 156 -30.26 4.18 13.04
N ARG A 157 -28.95 3.96 13.14
CA ARG A 157 -27.94 5.01 13.36
C ARG A 157 -27.21 5.40 12.09
N ARG A 158 -26.75 6.65 12.07
CA ARG A 158 -25.94 7.25 11.02
C ARG A 158 -24.46 7.25 11.40
N PRO A 159 -23.52 7.42 10.43
CA PRO A 159 -22.09 7.37 10.70
C PRO A 159 -21.61 8.29 11.84
N HIS A 160 -22.15 9.50 11.99
CA HIS A 160 -21.74 10.44 13.04
C HIS A 160 -22.13 10.02 14.46
N GLU A 161 -22.96 8.97 14.62
CA GLU A 161 -23.36 8.38 15.89
C GLU A 161 -22.47 7.20 16.29
N PHE A 162 -21.45 6.88 15.50
CA PHE A 162 -20.47 5.83 15.73
C PHE A 162 -19.09 6.43 16.03
N SER A 163 -18.25 5.70 16.80
CA SER A 163 -16.85 6.07 17.00
C SER A 163 -16.03 5.94 15.72
N GLY A 164 -14.84 6.55 15.67
CA GLY A 164 -13.93 6.44 14.51
C GLY A 164 -13.61 5.00 14.14
N GLY A 165 -13.31 4.15 15.13
CA GLY A 165 -13.06 2.72 14.91
C GLY A 165 -14.30 1.96 14.42
N GLN A 166 -15.49 2.31 14.89
CA GLN A 166 -16.75 1.75 14.37
C GLN A 166 -17.03 2.23 12.93
N CYS A 167 -16.75 3.48 12.60
CA CYS A 167 -16.83 3.97 11.22
C CYS A 167 -15.86 3.23 10.30
N GLN A 168 -14.66 2.89 10.79
CA GLN A 168 -13.72 2.09 10.03
C GLN A 168 -14.24 0.67 9.79
N ARG A 169 -14.82 0.02 10.80
CA ARG A 169 -15.50 -1.28 10.65
C ARG A 169 -16.64 -1.21 9.62
N ASN A 170 -17.42 -0.12 9.60
CA ASN A 170 -18.47 0.11 8.61
C ASN A 170 -17.89 0.28 7.20
N SER A 171 -16.75 0.95 7.04
CA SER A 171 -16.04 1.07 5.76
C SER A 171 -15.51 -0.27 5.25
N ILE A 172 -14.99 -1.11 6.16
CA ILE A 172 -14.60 -2.50 5.84
C ILE A 172 -15.83 -3.31 5.40
N ALA A 173 -16.93 -3.28 6.16
CA ALA A 173 -18.18 -3.95 5.80
C ALA A 173 -18.66 -3.58 4.40
N ARG A 174 -18.67 -2.28 4.08
CA ARG A 174 -19.03 -1.79 2.75
C ARG A 174 -18.10 -2.28 1.65
N ALA A 175 -16.81 -2.45 1.93
CA ALA A 175 -15.85 -2.94 0.95
C ALA A 175 -16.00 -4.45 0.70
N VAL A 176 -16.24 -5.26 1.72
CA VAL A 176 -16.32 -6.72 1.59
C VAL A 176 -17.68 -7.23 1.11
N ILE A 177 -18.75 -6.41 1.18
CA ILE A 177 -20.14 -6.83 0.90
C ILE A 177 -20.36 -7.36 -0.53
N THR A 178 -19.53 -6.98 -1.49
CA THR A 178 -19.60 -7.41 -2.89
C THR A 178 -18.79 -8.66 -3.18
N ASP A 179 -18.19 -9.30 -2.18
CA ASP A 179 -17.23 -10.41 -2.30
C ASP A 179 -16.10 -10.07 -3.29
N PRO A 180 -15.32 -9.00 -3.03
CA PRO A 180 -14.26 -8.57 -3.92
C PRO A 180 -13.09 -9.54 -3.91
N GLU A 181 -12.31 -9.56 -4.97
CA GLU A 181 -11.06 -10.32 -5.06
C GLU A 181 -9.88 -9.54 -4.51
N VAL A 182 -9.89 -8.21 -4.71
CA VAL A 182 -8.84 -7.31 -4.28
C VAL A 182 -9.42 -6.14 -3.50
N ILE A 183 -8.86 -5.84 -2.34
CA ILE A 183 -9.14 -4.62 -1.60
C ILE A 183 -7.87 -3.77 -1.48
N ILE A 184 -8.00 -2.49 -1.83
CA ILE A 184 -6.96 -1.49 -1.61
C ILE A 184 -7.27 -0.78 -0.30
N CYS A 185 -6.41 -0.94 0.69
CA CYS A 185 -6.49 -0.29 2.00
C CYS A 185 -5.60 0.96 1.98
N ASP A 186 -6.17 2.14 1.76
CA ASP A 186 -5.42 3.41 1.71
C ASP A 186 -5.33 4.00 3.11
N GLU A 187 -4.22 3.76 3.80
CA GLU A 187 -3.94 4.18 5.19
C GLU A 187 -5.10 3.87 6.18
N PRO A 188 -5.56 2.62 6.26
CA PRO A 188 -6.84 2.29 6.91
C PRO A 188 -6.84 2.49 8.43
N VAL A 189 -5.69 2.76 9.05
CA VAL A 189 -5.55 2.92 10.51
C VAL A 189 -4.93 4.25 10.92
N SER A 190 -4.52 5.10 9.99
CA SER A 190 -3.73 6.32 10.28
C SER A 190 -4.45 7.37 11.16
N ALA A 191 -5.78 7.38 11.15
CA ALA A 191 -6.61 8.32 11.92
C ALA A 191 -7.14 7.74 13.24
N LEU A 192 -6.63 6.57 13.69
CA LEU A 192 -7.14 5.83 14.84
C LEU A 192 -6.11 5.76 15.96
N ASP A 193 -6.59 5.65 17.21
CA ASP A 193 -5.73 5.39 18.36
C ASP A 193 -5.04 4.02 18.27
N VAL A 194 -3.85 3.89 18.84
CA VAL A 194 -2.99 2.68 18.74
C VAL A 194 -3.74 1.39 19.11
N SER A 195 -4.56 1.42 20.18
CA SER A 195 -5.35 0.25 20.61
C SER A 195 -6.43 -0.14 19.60
N VAL A 196 -7.04 0.85 18.94
CA VAL A 196 -8.04 0.64 17.90
C VAL A 196 -7.38 0.20 16.59
N GLN A 197 -6.17 0.71 16.28
CA GLN A 197 -5.39 0.26 15.12
C GLN A 197 -5.18 -1.25 15.15
N ALA A 198 -4.69 -1.81 16.27
CA ALA A 198 -4.47 -3.25 16.41
C ALA A 198 -5.77 -4.07 16.17
N GLN A 199 -6.90 -3.59 16.68
CA GLN A 199 -8.20 -4.24 16.46
C GLN A 199 -8.64 -4.22 14.99
N ILE A 200 -8.37 -3.12 14.27
CA ILE A 200 -8.71 -3.02 12.84
C ILE A 200 -7.78 -3.89 11.99
N LEU A 201 -6.50 -3.98 12.33
CA LEU A 201 -5.55 -4.84 11.63
C LEU A 201 -5.93 -6.32 11.78
N ASN A 202 -6.23 -6.77 13.00
CA ASN A 202 -6.72 -8.13 13.24
C ASN A 202 -8.04 -8.40 12.48
N LEU A 203 -8.96 -7.43 12.48
CA LEU A 203 -10.20 -7.55 11.71
C LEU A 203 -9.94 -7.69 10.20
N LEU A 204 -8.99 -6.94 9.64
CA LEU A 204 -8.64 -7.06 8.21
C LEU A 204 -8.07 -8.43 7.90
N GLU A 205 -7.24 -9.01 8.78
CA GLU A 205 -6.73 -10.38 8.63
C GLU A 205 -7.85 -11.41 8.71
N ASP A 206 -8.74 -11.31 9.71
CA ASP A 206 -9.95 -12.17 9.81
C ASP A 206 -10.81 -12.09 8.54
N MET A 207 -10.98 -10.89 7.97
CA MET A 207 -11.73 -10.70 6.73
C MET A 207 -10.99 -11.29 5.53
N LYS A 208 -9.66 -11.13 5.47
CA LYS A 208 -8.81 -11.72 4.43
C LYS A 208 -8.98 -13.25 4.40
N GLU A 209 -8.85 -13.91 5.54
CA GLU A 209 -9.03 -15.36 5.65
C GLU A 209 -10.46 -15.80 5.31
N ARG A 210 -11.45 -15.11 5.88
CA ARG A 210 -12.87 -15.47 5.73
C ARG A 210 -13.38 -15.36 4.29
N TYR A 211 -12.94 -14.32 3.57
CA TYR A 211 -13.44 -14.01 2.22
C TYR A 211 -12.41 -14.30 1.13
N GLY A 212 -11.22 -14.85 1.47
CA GLY A 212 -10.16 -15.14 0.49
C GLY A 212 -9.63 -13.89 -0.21
N LEU A 213 -9.50 -12.77 0.52
CA LEU A 213 -9.15 -11.48 -0.06
C LEU A 213 -7.65 -11.35 -0.37
N THR A 214 -7.35 -10.64 -1.43
CA THR A 214 -6.01 -10.13 -1.74
C THR A 214 -5.94 -8.65 -1.39
N LEU A 215 -4.89 -8.22 -0.68
CA LEU A 215 -4.81 -6.86 -0.16
C LEU A 215 -3.64 -6.06 -0.73
N VAL A 216 -3.88 -4.80 -1.10
CA VAL A 216 -2.85 -3.77 -1.26
C VAL A 216 -2.94 -2.86 -0.04
N PHE A 217 -1.99 -2.99 0.87
CA PHE A 217 -2.00 -2.24 2.12
C PHE A 217 -1.07 -1.04 2.05
N VAL A 218 -1.63 0.15 1.87
CA VAL A 218 -0.88 1.41 1.83
C VAL A 218 -0.74 1.95 3.24
N ALA A 219 0.50 2.20 3.66
CA ALA A 219 0.78 2.86 4.95
C ALA A 219 2.05 3.72 4.87
N HIS A 220 2.20 4.63 5.81
CA HIS A 220 3.44 5.37 6.04
C HIS A 220 4.26 4.78 7.20
N ASP A 221 3.63 3.96 8.04
CA ASP A 221 4.26 3.30 9.19
C ASP A 221 4.71 1.88 8.80
N LEU A 222 6.03 1.69 8.79
CA LEU A 222 6.63 0.39 8.50
C LEU A 222 6.36 -0.64 9.61
N ALA A 223 6.25 -0.22 10.87
CA ALA A 223 5.99 -1.17 11.97
C ALA A 223 4.63 -1.86 11.80
N VAL A 224 3.62 -1.12 11.35
CA VAL A 224 2.30 -1.68 11.00
C VAL A 224 2.40 -2.66 9.85
N VAL A 225 3.09 -2.27 8.78
CA VAL A 225 3.18 -3.06 7.53
C VAL A 225 3.92 -4.38 7.74
N LYS A 226 4.93 -4.41 8.62
CA LYS A 226 5.67 -5.63 8.94
C LYS A 226 4.76 -6.78 9.38
N ASN A 227 3.74 -6.47 10.16
CA ASN A 227 2.88 -7.46 10.80
C ASN A 227 1.72 -7.96 9.92
N VAL A 228 1.37 -7.19 8.87
CA VAL A 228 0.17 -7.49 8.05
C VAL A 228 0.49 -7.86 6.60
N SER A 229 1.76 -7.79 6.20
CA SER A 229 2.13 -7.95 4.79
C SER A 229 2.94 -9.22 4.57
N ASP A 230 2.66 -9.91 3.48
CA ASP A 230 3.45 -11.04 2.98
C ASP A 230 4.67 -10.55 2.18
N ARG A 231 4.53 -9.40 1.49
CA ARG A 231 5.61 -8.66 0.83
C ARG A 231 5.46 -7.17 1.06
N VAL A 232 6.59 -6.47 1.08
CA VAL A 232 6.65 -5.01 1.23
C VAL A 232 7.35 -4.39 0.03
N ALA A 233 6.73 -3.37 -0.55
CA ALA A 233 7.24 -2.57 -1.64
C ALA A 233 7.46 -1.13 -1.14
N VAL A 234 8.70 -0.66 -1.22
CA VAL A 234 9.12 0.68 -0.76
C VAL A 234 9.11 1.65 -1.92
N MET A 235 8.35 2.74 -1.78
CA MET A 235 8.24 3.81 -2.78
C MET A 235 8.89 5.11 -2.32
N TYR A 236 9.62 5.74 -3.22
CA TYR A 236 10.16 7.09 -3.06
C TYR A 236 9.84 7.95 -4.27
N LEU A 237 9.20 9.10 -4.06
CA LEU A 237 8.90 10.11 -5.09
C LEU A 237 8.38 9.50 -6.41
N GLY A 238 7.40 8.60 -6.32
CA GLY A 238 6.75 7.94 -7.47
C GLY A 238 7.55 6.80 -8.11
N LYS A 239 8.61 6.31 -7.48
CA LYS A 239 9.44 5.19 -7.94
C LYS A 239 9.47 4.07 -6.92
N MET A 240 9.63 2.83 -7.39
CA MET A 240 9.90 1.69 -6.55
C MET A 240 11.40 1.64 -6.22
N CYS A 241 11.75 1.51 -4.95
CA CYS A 241 13.14 1.45 -4.47
C CYS A 241 13.56 0.03 -4.10
N GLU A 242 12.70 -0.69 -3.40
CA GLU A 242 13.01 -2.01 -2.86
C GLU A 242 11.70 -2.80 -2.70
N ILE A 243 11.75 -4.12 -2.90
CA ILE A 243 10.64 -5.03 -2.68
C ILE A 243 11.14 -6.36 -2.17
N GLY A 244 10.52 -6.91 -1.13
CA GLY A 244 10.92 -8.19 -0.54
C GLY A 244 9.97 -8.66 0.55
N ALA A 245 10.27 -9.82 1.13
CA ALA A 245 9.59 -10.29 2.34
C ALA A 245 9.89 -9.33 3.50
N PRO A 246 8.94 -9.10 4.43
CA PRO A 246 9.14 -8.19 5.56
C PRO A 246 10.41 -8.52 6.35
N ASP A 247 10.61 -9.78 6.73
CA ASP A 247 11.75 -10.18 7.54
C ASP A 247 13.09 -9.88 6.88
N ASP A 248 13.22 -10.11 5.57
CA ASP A 248 14.43 -9.80 4.82
C ASP A 248 14.68 -8.29 4.75
N LEU A 249 13.63 -7.53 4.42
CA LEU A 249 13.72 -6.08 4.24
C LEU A 249 14.04 -5.35 5.55
N TYR A 250 13.47 -5.83 6.68
CA TYR A 250 13.71 -5.22 8.00
C TYR A 250 15.05 -5.64 8.62
N ALA A 251 15.47 -6.89 8.42
CA ALA A 251 16.76 -7.38 8.91
C ALA A 251 17.95 -6.86 8.09
N ARG A 252 17.76 -6.72 6.79
CA ARG A 252 18.83 -6.41 5.82
C ARG A 252 18.35 -5.42 4.75
N PRO A 253 17.97 -4.18 5.13
CA PRO A 253 17.58 -3.16 4.16
C PRO A 253 18.72 -2.91 3.18
N THR A 254 18.44 -2.98 1.88
CA THR A 254 19.47 -2.93 0.85
C THR A 254 19.49 -1.57 0.14
N HIS A 255 18.35 -0.88 0.06
CA HIS A 255 18.31 0.48 -0.43
C HIS A 255 18.59 1.49 0.71
N PRO A 256 19.49 2.50 0.54
CA PRO A 256 19.76 3.50 1.58
C PRO A 256 18.51 4.23 2.10
N TYR A 257 17.50 4.42 1.26
CA TYR A 257 16.22 5.00 1.68
C TYR A 257 15.42 4.09 2.61
N THR A 258 15.41 2.78 2.35
CA THR A 258 14.73 1.79 3.21
C THR A 258 15.38 1.76 4.60
N ALA A 259 16.71 1.74 4.65
CA ALA A 259 17.45 1.80 5.91
C ALA A 259 17.11 3.06 6.71
N ALA A 260 17.03 4.21 6.02
CA ALA A 260 16.67 5.48 6.63
C ALA A 260 15.21 5.52 7.14
N LEU A 261 14.28 4.91 6.42
CA LEU A 261 12.89 4.77 6.90
C LEU A 261 12.82 3.89 8.15
N LEU A 262 13.58 2.80 8.18
CA LEU A 262 13.61 1.88 9.33
C LEU A 262 14.25 2.52 10.56
N SER A 263 15.32 3.29 10.38
CA SER A 263 15.97 4.02 11.49
C SER A 263 15.10 5.13 12.09
N ALA A 264 14.09 5.60 11.37
CA ALA A 264 13.12 6.57 11.85
C ALA A 264 11.98 5.96 12.70
N ILE A 265 11.91 4.62 12.80
CA ILE A 265 10.94 3.94 13.69
C ILE A 265 11.40 4.15 15.14
N PRO A 266 10.57 4.75 16.02
CA PRO A 266 10.93 4.91 17.42
C PRO A 266 11.13 3.55 18.10
N ILE A 267 12.32 3.32 18.63
CA ILE A 267 12.61 2.16 19.46
C ILE A 267 12.25 2.56 20.90
N PRO A 268 11.40 1.82 21.61
CA PRO A 268 11.00 2.16 22.99
C PRO A 268 12.10 1.80 24.00
N ASP A 269 13.36 2.00 23.67
CA ASP A 269 14.53 1.80 24.52
C ASP A 269 15.35 3.09 24.54
N PRO A 270 15.41 3.80 25.70
CA PRO A 270 16.14 5.06 25.82
C PRO A 270 17.66 4.88 25.77
N GLU A 271 18.19 3.66 25.86
CA GLU A 271 19.63 3.38 25.84
C GLU A 271 20.15 3.07 24.41
N VAL A 272 19.26 2.89 23.44
CA VAL A 272 19.67 2.69 22.05
C VAL A 272 19.90 4.06 21.41
N ASP A 273 21.16 4.39 21.19
CA ASP A 273 21.54 5.54 20.36
C ASP A 273 21.03 5.27 18.93
N VAL A 274 20.10 6.09 18.47
CA VAL A 274 19.57 5.99 17.10
C VAL A 274 20.73 6.35 16.18
N ASP A 275 21.23 5.37 15.42
CA ASP A 275 22.37 5.54 14.52
C ASP A 275 22.19 6.78 13.64
N ALA A 276 22.97 7.81 13.92
CA ALA A 276 22.97 9.08 13.19
C ALA A 276 23.37 8.90 11.71
N GLU A 277 23.98 7.78 11.36
CA GLU A 277 24.47 7.48 10.01
C GLU A 277 23.35 7.26 8.98
N HIS A 278 22.15 6.88 9.40
CA HIS A 278 21.01 6.63 8.51
C HIS A 278 19.99 7.76 8.49
N HIS A 279 20.23 8.87 9.18
CA HIS A 279 19.32 10.01 9.14
C HIS A 279 19.33 10.67 7.76
N VAL A 280 18.22 10.52 7.04
CA VAL A 280 18.01 11.21 5.78
C VAL A 280 17.64 12.67 6.05
N GLY A 281 18.63 13.55 5.92
CA GLY A 281 18.41 14.99 5.98
C GLY A 281 17.70 15.53 4.73
N GLY A 282 17.14 16.73 4.83
CA GLY A 282 16.54 17.47 3.72
C GLY A 282 15.07 17.16 3.44
N GLU A 283 14.43 18.09 2.75
CA GLU A 283 13.02 17.99 2.34
C GLU A 283 12.84 17.06 1.13
N LEU A 284 11.66 16.49 1.00
CA LEU A 284 11.27 15.71 -0.18
C LEU A 284 11.34 16.58 -1.44
N PRO A 285 12.09 16.19 -2.48
CA PRO A 285 12.16 16.97 -3.72
C PRO A 285 10.80 17.13 -4.39
N SER A 286 10.65 18.21 -5.16
CA SER A 286 9.40 18.50 -5.84
C SER A 286 9.06 17.43 -6.90
N PRO A 287 7.86 16.85 -6.90
CA PRO A 287 7.43 15.91 -7.94
C PRO A 287 7.14 16.58 -9.29
N ILE A 288 7.19 17.93 -9.37
CA ILE A 288 7.07 18.67 -10.63
C ILE A 288 8.39 18.60 -11.42
N ASN A 289 9.53 18.70 -10.72
CA ASN A 289 10.88 18.61 -11.28
C ASN A 289 11.68 17.57 -10.47
N PRO A 290 11.37 16.28 -10.61
CA PRO A 290 12.07 15.25 -9.85
C PRO A 290 13.54 15.16 -10.30
N PRO A 291 14.44 14.77 -9.39
CA PRO A 291 15.85 14.54 -9.74
C PRO A 291 15.99 13.56 -10.91
N SER A 292 16.96 13.78 -11.78
CA SER A 292 17.33 12.85 -12.86
C SER A 292 17.96 11.58 -12.28
N GLY A 293 17.94 10.48 -13.03
CA GLY A 293 18.49 9.20 -12.59
C GLY A 293 17.77 8.67 -11.35
N CYS A 294 18.54 8.32 -10.31
CA CYS A 294 17.98 7.92 -9.02
C CYS A 294 17.32 9.13 -8.33
N ARG A 295 16.03 9.04 -8.03
CA ARG A 295 15.28 10.15 -7.39
C ARG A 295 15.72 10.43 -5.96
N PHE A 296 16.28 9.43 -5.27
CA PHE A 296 16.78 9.56 -3.90
C PHE A 296 18.17 10.19 -3.84
N ARG A 297 18.92 10.33 -4.94
CA ARG A 297 20.32 10.77 -5.00
C ARG A 297 20.60 12.09 -4.26
N THR A 298 19.65 13.02 -4.21
CA THR A 298 19.81 14.31 -3.54
C THR A 298 19.82 14.25 -2.02
N ARG A 299 19.38 13.13 -1.47
CA ARG A 299 19.31 12.85 -0.03
C ARG A 299 20.13 11.59 0.36
N CYS A 300 20.68 10.89 -0.63
CA CYS A 300 21.41 9.66 -0.42
C CYS A 300 22.85 9.94 0.02
N PRO A 301 23.32 9.43 1.17
CA PRO A 301 24.70 9.61 1.63
C PRO A 301 25.72 8.87 0.72
N ARG A 302 25.27 7.91 -0.08
CA ARG A 302 26.08 7.10 -1.01
C ARG A 302 25.90 7.52 -2.47
N ALA A 303 25.37 8.71 -2.74
CA ALA A 303 25.14 9.15 -4.11
C ALA A 303 26.45 9.41 -4.85
N GLU A 304 26.55 8.82 -6.05
CA GLU A 304 27.65 9.02 -6.97
C GLU A 304 27.15 9.61 -8.30
N GLU A 305 28.06 9.96 -9.21
CA GLU A 305 27.73 10.58 -10.49
C GLU A 305 26.80 9.71 -11.34
N LEU A 306 26.97 8.39 -11.32
CA LEU A 306 26.11 7.43 -12.00
C LEU A 306 24.66 7.57 -11.56
N CYS A 307 24.40 7.85 -10.28
CA CYS A 307 23.05 8.06 -9.75
C CYS A 307 22.34 9.27 -10.35
N ALA A 308 23.08 10.25 -10.89
CA ALA A 308 22.50 11.40 -11.56
C ALA A 308 22.22 11.14 -13.05
N GLN A 309 23.01 10.26 -13.67
CA GLN A 309 22.99 10.00 -15.12
C GLN A 309 22.01 8.89 -15.51
N VAL A 310 21.93 7.81 -14.68
CA VAL A 310 21.18 6.60 -15.00
C VAL A 310 20.16 6.30 -13.90
N GLU A 311 18.95 5.94 -14.31
CA GLU A 311 17.93 5.44 -13.40
C GLU A 311 18.23 3.97 -13.05
N PRO A 312 18.35 3.62 -11.75
CA PRO A 312 18.58 2.25 -11.35
C PRO A 312 17.38 1.36 -11.70
N GLN A 313 17.64 0.14 -12.12
CA GLN A 313 16.63 -0.88 -12.39
C GLN A 313 16.53 -1.86 -11.23
N MET A 314 15.35 -2.45 -11.00
CA MET A 314 15.18 -3.54 -10.06
C MET A 314 16.05 -4.72 -10.46
N GLN A 315 16.85 -5.19 -9.51
CA GLN A 315 17.70 -6.36 -9.64
C GLN A 315 17.63 -7.18 -8.34
N PRO A 316 17.83 -8.51 -8.41
CA PRO A 316 17.83 -9.34 -7.23
C PRO A 316 18.97 -8.97 -6.30
N VAL A 317 18.75 -9.04 -5.01
CA VAL A 317 19.81 -9.01 -4.00
C VAL A 317 20.57 -10.34 -4.03
N ALA A 318 21.86 -10.32 -3.70
CA ALA A 318 22.85 -11.35 -4.05
C ALA A 318 22.52 -12.83 -3.74
N ASP A 319 21.54 -13.12 -2.90
CA ASP A 319 21.19 -14.49 -2.49
C ASP A 319 20.07 -15.14 -3.31
N GLY A 320 19.64 -14.53 -4.44
CA GLY A 320 18.69 -15.12 -5.39
C GLY A 320 17.26 -15.34 -4.85
N GLY A 321 16.90 -14.68 -3.74
CA GLY A 321 15.57 -14.75 -3.12
C GLY A 321 14.53 -13.83 -3.79
N SER A 322 13.42 -13.64 -3.09
CA SER A 322 12.33 -12.72 -3.49
C SER A 322 12.61 -11.25 -3.14
N HIS A 323 13.86 -10.90 -2.80
CA HIS A 323 14.30 -9.56 -2.42
C HIS A 323 14.97 -8.87 -3.61
N PHE A 324 14.45 -7.68 -3.98
CA PHE A 324 14.91 -6.90 -5.12
C PHE A 324 15.10 -5.43 -4.75
N VAL A 325 16.10 -4.78 -5.36
CA VAL A 325 16.48 -3.39 -5.09
C VAL A 325 16.76 -2.62 -6.37
N ALA A 326 16.31 -1.37 -6.43
CA ALA A 326 16.62 -0.42 -7.50
C ALA A 326 17.71 0.57 -7.03
N CYS A 327 18.94 0.13 -6.92
CA CYS A 327 20.08 0.92 -6.47
C CYS A 327 21.35 0.56 -7.24
N HIS A 328 22.18 1.56 -7.59
CA HIS A 328 23.50 1.32 -8.19
C HIS A 328 24.55 0.92 -7.17
N PHE A 329 24.40 1.41 -5.93
CA PHE A 329 25.32 1.20 -4.82
C PHE A 329 24.54 0.72 -3.59
N PRO A 330 23.98 -0.50 -3.62
CA PRO A 330 23.20 -1.02 -2.52
C PRO A 330 24.03 -1.16 -1.24
N LEU A 331 23.37 -1.12 -0.09
CA LEU A 331 23.99 -1.41 1.20
C LEU A 331 24.42 -2.88 1.18
N GLN A 332 25.64 -3.16 1.61
CA GLN A 332 26.04 -4.57 1.80
C GLN A 332 25.32 -5.09 3.05
N PRO A 333 24.83 -6.34 3.02
CA PRO A 333 24.32 -6.97 4.22
C PRO A 333 25.42 -6.96 5.28
N VAL A 334 25.10 -6.55 6.51
CA VAL A 334 25.99 -6.74 7.66
C VAL A 334 26.11 -8.24 7.90
N GLU A 335 27.30 -8.81 7.84
CA GLU A 335 27.48 -10.22 8.16
C GLU A 335 27.00 -10.49 9.60
N PRO A 336 26.28 -11.62 9.85
CA PRO A 336 25.86 -11.96 11.21
C PRO A 336 27.09 -12.18 12.08
N GLY A 337 27.49 -11.20 12.84
CA GLY A 337 28.68 -11.22 13.70
C GLY A 337 29.29 -9.87 14.03
N GLU A 338 28.99 -8.81 13.31
CA GLU A 338 29.56 -7.48 13.56
C GLU A 338 28.71 -6.56 14.47
N THR A 339 27.54 -7.00 14.92
CA THR A 339 26.77 -6.29 15.95
C THR A 339 27.12 -6.78 17.33
N ALA A 340 28.28 -6.50 17.82
CA ALA A 340 28.58 -6.43 19.27
C ALA A 340 30.04 -6.07 19.51
N VAL A 341 30.42 -4.86 19.20
CA VAL A 341 31.61 -4.27 19.80
C VAL A 341 31.13 -3.29 20.86
N GLY A 342 31.19 -3.72 22.13
CA GLY A 342 31.09 -2.81 23.24
C GLY A 342 30.27 -3.25 24.44
N ALA A 343 30.38 -4.49 24.89
CA ALA A 343 30.14 -4.78 26.30
C ALA A 343 31.51 -4.88 27.00
N PRO A 344 31.88 -3.98 27.94
CA PRO A 344 33.05 -4.20 28.77
C PRO A 344 32.78 -5.40 29.67
N ALA A 345 33.71 -6.37 29.65
CA ALA A 345 33.74 -7.45 30.61
C ALA A 345 33.77 -6.87 32.02
N ALA A 346 32.80 -7.26 32.82
CA ALA A 346 32.84 -7.00 34.24
C ALA A 346 33.92 -7.91 34.87
N GLU A 347 34.97 -7.31 35.45
CA GLU A 347 35.74 -7.89 36.52
C GLU A 347 35.04 -7.67 37.87
#